data_a72ac2214d62ab0e48fc2e96b369dd3e
#
_entry.id   a72ac2214d62ab0e48fc2e96b369dd3e
#
_cell.length_a   1.000
_cell.length_b   1.000
_cell.length_c   1.000
_cell.angle_alpha   90.00
_cell.angle_beta   90.00
_cell.angle_gamma   90.00
#
_symmetry.space_group_name_H-M   'P 1'
#
loop_
_entity.id
_entity.type
_entity.pdbx_description
1 polymer ?
#
loop_
_entity_poly.entity_id
_entity_poly.type
_entity_poly.pdbx_seq_one_letter_code
_entity_poly.pdbx_strand_id
1 'polypeptide(L)'
;MDHYLDNPDRWAYRRAYAERNYPVGTRIRLLAMPDDPNPIPAGTCGTVVAVDDAGQLLMQWDNGRSLSLVPGADSFEVLESPGHRDAPARTAHRKGNAR
;
A
#
# COMPACT_ATOMS: atom_id res chain seq x y z
N MET A 1 -4.05 -24.92 20.17
CA MET A 1 -3.25 -24.27 19.37
C MET A 1 -3.79 -23.55 18.25
N ASP A 2 -4.89 -23.85 17.82
CA ASP A 2 -5.41 -23.15 16.79
C ASP A 2 -5.88 -21.80 17.10
N HIS A 3 -6.07 -21.51 18.37
CA HIS A 3 -6.48 -20.19 18.73
C HIS A 3 -5.45 -19.17 18.30
N TYR A 4 -4.28 -19.62 17.94
CA TYR A 4 -3.31 -18.69 17.50
C TYR A 4 -3.69 -18.11 16.15
N LEU A 5 -4.57 -18.76 15.41
CA LEU A 5 -5.07 -18.20 14.17
C LEU A 5 -6.00 -17.03 14.41
N ASP A 6 -6.61 -16.97 15.60
CA ASP A 6 -7.48 -15.88 15.95
C ASP A 6 -6.78 -14.92 16.88
N ASN A 7 -5.48 -15.04 17.03
CA ASN A 7 -4.74 -14.20 17.94
C ASN A 7 -4.80 -12.75 17.49
N PRO A 8 -5.26 -11.85 18.35
CA PRO A 8 -5.32 -10.42 17.98
C PRO A 8 -3.96 -9.86 17.62
N ASP A 9 -2.87 -10.43 18.16
CA ASP A 9 -1.55 -9.96 17.82
C ASP A 9 -1.22 -10.17 16.37
N ARG A 10 -1.86 -11.13 15.74
CA ARG A 10 -1.64 -11.39 14.35
C ARG A 10 -2.13 -10.23 13.50
N TRP A 11 -3.31 -9.70 13.84
CA TRP A 11 -3.84 -8.57 13.13
C TRP A 11 -3.04 -7.31 13.40
N ALA A 12 -2.61 -7.14 14.66
CA ALA A 12 -1.80 -6.00 15.01
C ALA A 12 -0.48 -6.02 14.25
N TYR A 13 0.09 -7.22 14.08
CA TYR A 13 1.32 -7.36 13.33
C TYR A 13 1.12 -6.99 11.86
N ARG A 14 0.02 -7.45 11.27
CA ARG A 14 -0.26 -7.16 9.86
C ARG A 14 -0.46 -5.66 9.65
N ARG A 15 -1.15 -5.03 10.57
CA ARG A 15 -1.36 -3.60 10.48
C ARG A 15 -0.04 -2.85 10.62
N ALA A 16 0.77 -3.24 11.59
CA ALA A 16 2.05 -2.58 11.81
C ALA A 16 2.97 -2.75 10.62
N TYR A 17 2.96 -3.95 10.03
CA TYR A 17 3.76 -4.22 8.86
C TYR A 17 3.32 -3.32 7.70
N ALA A 18 2.01 -3.22 7.49
CA ALA A 18 1.50 -2.40 6.40
C ALA A 18 1.79 -0.93 6.62
N GLU A 19 1.63 -0.46 7.85
CA GLU A 19 1.90 0.94 8.15
C GLU A 19 3.37 1.29 7.96
N ARG A 20 4.24 0.34 8.28
CA ARG A 20 5.67 0.58 8.14
C ARG A 20 6.13 0.54 6.69
N ASN A 21 5.59 -0.39 5.93
CA ASN A 21 6.03 -0.60 4.55
C ASN A 21 5.26 0.21 3.53
N TYR A 22 4.01 0.56 3.85
CA TYR A 22 3.15 1.29 2.91
C TYR A 22 2.45 2.42 3.66
N PRO A 23 3.21 3.39 4.18
CA PRO A 23 2.58 4.47 4.96
C PRO A 23 1.66 5.33 4.09
N VAL A 24 0.79 6.08 4.76
CA VAL A 24 -0.09 7.01 4.07
C VAL A 24 0.72 7.92 3.17
N GLY A 25 0.28 8.07 1.94
CA GLY A 25 1.00 8.86 0.95
C GLY A 25 1.84 8.02 0.00
N THR A 26 1.99 6.72 0.26
CA THR A 26 2.75 5.84 -0.63
C THR A 26 2.03 5.75 -1.96
N ARG A 27 2.79 5.88 -3.05
CA ARG A 27 2.25 5.74 -4.40
C ARG A 27 2.49 4.31 -4.88
N ILE A 28 1.47 3.72 -5.44
CA ILE A 28 1.49 2.31 -5.82
C ILE A 28 0.93 2.15 -7.23
N ARG A 29 1.49 1.21 -7.97
CA ARG A 29 0.93 0.80 -9.27
C ARG A 29 0.41 -0.61 -9.11
N LEU A 30 -0.84 -0.85 -9.49
CA LEU A 30 -1.43 -2.17 -9.40
C LEU A 30 -0.94 -3.04 -10.54
N LEU A 31 -0.59 -4.29 -10.21
CA LEU A 31 -0.19 -5.27 -11.21
C LEU A 31 -1.29 -6.29 -11.44
N ALA A 32 -1.91 -6.78 -10.37
CA ALA A 32 -3.00 -7.74 -10.50
C ALA A 32 -3.83 -7.80 -9.24
N MET A 33 -5.11 -8.02 -9.39
CA MET A 33 -6.05 -8.09 -8.28
C MET A 33 -6.97 -9.29 -8.54
N PRO A 34 -6.42 -10.51 -8.45
CA PRO A 34 -7.09 -11.69 -8.99
C PRO A 34 -8.37 -12.11 -8.29
N ASP A 35 -8.51 -11.78 -7.01
CA ASP A 35 -9.64 -12.26 -6.26
C ASP A 35 -10.83 -11.33 -6.25
N ASP A 36 -10.76 -10.22 -6.94
CA ASP A 36 -11.84 -9.24 -6.90
C ASP A 36 -12.68 -9.37 -8.16
N PRO A 37 -14.02 -9.43 -8.02
CA PRO A 37 -14.89 -9.56 -9.19
C PRO A 37 -14.93 -8.32 -10.08
N ASN A 38 -14.51 -7.17 -9.52
CA ASN A 38 -14.49 -5.95 -10.30
C ASN A 38 -13.19 -5.21 -10.01
N PRO A 39 -12.06 -5.76 -10.45
CA PRO A 39 -10.77 -5.25 -10.02
C PRO A 39 -10.44 -3.90 -10.63
N ILE A 40 -9.50 -3.23 -9.98
CA ILE A 40 -8.88 -2.05 -10.56
C ILE A 40 -8.07 -2.54 -11.76
N PRO A 41 -8.11 -1.85 -12.88
CA PRO A 41 -7.31 -2.30 -14.03
C PRO A 41 -5.81 -2.29 -13.73
N ALA A 42 -5.12 -3.30 -14.21
CA ALA A 42 -3.67 -3.39 -14.05
C ALA A 42 -3.03 -2.14 -14.63
N GLY A 43 -2.01 -1.67 -13.97
CA GLY A 43 -1.31 -0.45 -14.39
C GLY A 43 -1.86 0.82 -13.78
N THR A 44 -3.01 0.75 -13.11
CA THR A 44 -3.57 1.93 -12.46
C THR A 44 -2.73 2.28 -11.24
N CYS A 45 -2.46 3.54 -11.05
CA CYS A 45 -1.73 4.00 -9.89
C CYS A 45 -2.69 4.57 -8.85
N GLY A 46 -2.25 4.61 -7.62
CA GLY A 46 -3.06 5.16 -6.55
C GLY A 46 -2.22 5.54 -5.36
N THR A 47 -2.86 6.10 -4.36
CA THR A 47 -2.20 6.58 -3.15
C THR A 47 -2.82 5.90 -1.94
N VAL A 48 -1.97 5.45 -1.02
CA VAL A 48 -2.44 4.89 0.25
C VAL A 48 -2.95 6.04 1.09
N VAL A 49 -4.21 5.97 1.53
CA VAL A 49 -4.78 7.03 2.36
C VAL A 49 -4.97 6.58 3.81
N ALA A 50 -4.97 5.29 4.05
CA ALA A 50 -5.06 4.76 5.42
C ALA A 50 -4.74 3.27 5.40
N VAL A 51 -4.52 2.69 6.58
CA VAL A 51 -4.34 1.25 6.73
C VAL A 51 -5.36 0.81 7.76
N ASP A 52 -6.14 -0.22 7.47
CA ASP A 52 -7.15 -0.66 8.40
C ASP A 52 -6.58 -1.67 9.40
N ASP A 53 -7.43 -2.14 10.31
CA ASP A 53 -6.98 -3.03 11.37
C ASP A 53 -6.52 -4.39 10.86
N ALA A 54 -6.94 -4.78 9.68
CA ALA A 54 -6.53 -6.04 9.10
C ALA A 54 -5.29 -5.91 8.23
N GLY A 55 -4.73 -4.71 8.13
CA GLY A 55 -3.55 -4.50 7.32
C GLY A 55 -3.85 -4.26 5.86
N GLN A 56 -5.09 -3.97 5.52
CA GLN A 56 -5.42 -3.64 4.14
C GLN A 56 -5.13 -2.17 3.89
N LEU A 57 -4.69 -1.86 2.70
CA LEU A 57 -4.38 -0.49 2.33
C LEU A 57 -5.62 0.15 1.73
N LEU A 58 -6.11 1.20 2.38
CA LEU A 58 -7.23 1.94 1.83
C LEU A 58 -6.66 2.89 0.80
N MET A 59 -7.10 2.71 -0.42
CA MET A 59 -6.49 3.38 -1.56
C MET A 59 -7.42 4.42 -2.16
N GLN A 60 -6.81 5.45 -2.69
CA GLN A 60 -7.49 6.35 -3.59
C GLN A 60 -6.80 6.18 -4.93
N TRP A 61 -7.47 5.49 -5.85
CA TRP A 61 -6.89 5.20 -7.15
C TRP A 61 -7.07 6.41 -8.06
N ASP A 62 -6.11 6.60 -8.95
CA ASP A 62 -6.14 7.78 -9.83
C ASP A 62 -7.34 7.78 -10.78
N ASN A 63 -7.96 6.61 -10.96
CA ASN A 63 -9.16 6.54 -11.81
C ASN A 63 -10.44 6.85 -11.03
N GLY A 64 -10.33 7.30 -9.79
CA GLY A 64 -11.49 7.69 -8.99
C GLY A 64 -12.07 6.61 -8.13
N ARG A 65 -11.58 5.40 -8.23
CA ARG A 65 -12.08 4.30 -7.41
C ARG A 65 -11.35 4.26 -6.07
N SER A 66 -11.94 3.54 -5.13
CA SER A 66 -11.39 3.49 -3.77
C SER A 66 -11.31 2.07 -3.22
N LEU A 67 -11.16 1.07 -4.07
CA LEU A 67 -11.07 -0.31 -3.65
C LEU A 67 -9.81 -0.56 -2.85
N SER A 68 -9.92 -1.27 -1.72
CA SER A 68 -8.77 -1.57 -0.87
C SER A 68 -7.82 -2.55 -1.53
N LEU A 69 -6.57 -2.48 -1.13
CA LEU A 69 -5.54 -3.35 -1.66
C LEU A 69 -5.06 -4.25 -0.54
N VAL A 70 -4.94 -5.54 -0.80
CA VAL A 70 -4.62 -6.52 0.22
C VAL A 70 -3.21 -7.05 -0.01
N PRO A 71 -2.23 -6.62 0.80
CA PRO A 71 -0.87 -7.14 0.66
C PRO A 71 -0.89 -8.65 0.85
N GLY A 72 -0.22 -9.35 -0.04
CA GLY A 72 -0.19 -10.81 0.00
C GLY A 72 -1.22 -11.45 -0.91
N ALA A 73 -2.31 -10.77 -1.21
CA ALA A 73 -3.32 -11.29 -2.14
C ALA A 73 -3.26 -10.58 -3.47
N ASP A 74 -3.02 -9.28 -3.44
CA ASP A 74 -2.94 -8.47 -4.65
C ASP A 74 -1.48 -8.21 -4.99
N SER A 75 -1.17 -8.09 -6.26
CA SER A 75 0.19 -7.81 -6.71
C SER A 75 0.30 -6.34 -7.08
N PHE A 76 1.33 -5.71 -6.57
CA PHE A 76 1.52 -4.28 -6.83
C PHE A 76 2.98 -3.92 -6.61
N GLU A 77 3.35 -2.75 -7.06
CA GLU A 77 4.70 -2.24 -6.82
C GLU A 77 4.62 -0.84 -6.23
N VAL A 78 5.55 -0.54 -5.35
CA VAL A 78 5.64 0.77 -4.73
C VAL A 78 6.44 1.67 -5.64
N LEU A 79 5.87 2.82 -5.97
CA LEU A 79 6.54 3.79 -6.85
C LEU A 79 7.30 4.82 -6.04
N GLU A 80 6.69 5.25 -4.93
CA GLU A 80 7.26 6.29 -4.12
C GLU A 80 6.76 6.14 -2.71
N SER A 81 7.62 6.33 -1.73
CA SER A 81 7.24 6.20 -0.34
C SER A 81 7.62 7.46 0.43
N PRO A 82 6.65 8.10 1.09
CA PRO A 82 6.96 9.30 1.84
C PRO A 82 7.88 9.04 3.03
N GLY A 83 7.95 7.77 3.45
CA GLY A 83 8.80 7.44 4.58
C GLY A 83 10.27 7.59 4.30
N HIS A 84 10.65 7.74 3.04
CA HIS A 84 12.04 7.88 2.68
C HIS A 84 12.48 9.30 2.53
N ARG A 85 11.62 10.23 2.83
CA ARG A 85 12.00 11.60 2.56
C ARG A 85 13.10 12.06 3.44
N ASP A 86 13.30 11.43 4.53
CA ASP A 86 14.40 11.86 5.32
C ASP A 86 15.70 11.35 4.80
N ALA A 87 15.64 10.55 3.86
CA ALA A 87 16.89 10.22 3.24
C ALA A 87 17.22 11.40 2.40
N PRO A 88 17.84 11.96 2.33
CA PRO A 88 17.86 13.14 1.69
C PRO A 88 17.85 13.24 0.32
N ALA A 89 17.27 13.17 0.30
CA ALA A 89 17.12 13.43 -0.44
C ALA A 89 17.22 13.48 -1.39
N ARG A 90 16.97 13.33 -1.60
CA ARG A 90 16.96 13.30 -2.39
C ARG A 90 16.70 13.78 -3.07
N THR A 91 16.74 13.82 -2.92
CA THR A 91 16.43 14.24 -3.56
C THR A 91 16.11 14.61 -4.09
N ALA A 92 16.41 14.69 -4.25
CA ALA A 92 16.18 15.03 -4.94
C ALA A 92 15.80 15.10 -5.48
N HIS A 93 16.12 14.73 -5.43
CA HIS A 93 15.88 15.05 -6.00
C HIS A 93 15.44 15.02 -6.52
N ARG A 94 15.69 14.83 -6.75
CA ARG A 94 15.48 15.09 -7.35
C ARG A 94 15.07 15.40 -7.86
N LYS A 95 15.23 15.29 -7.98
CA LYS A 95 15.01 15.78 -8.47
C LYS A 95 14.66 16.16 -8.87
N GLY A 96 14.94 15.99 -8.87
CA GLY A 96 14.82 16.42 -9.43
C GLY A 96 14.42 16.46 -9.70
N ASN A 97 14.70 16.20 -9.85
CA ASN A 97 14.49 16.41 -10.15
C ASN A 97 14.10 16.45 -10.47
N ALA A 98 14.36 16.21 -10.67
CA ALA A 98 14.24 16.41 -11.02
C ALA A 98 13.86 16.52 -11.36
N ARG A 99 14.10 16.38 -11.62
CA ARG A 99 14.02 16.68 -11.80
C ARG A 99 13.77 17.05 -11.91
#